data_91517ee1f774fbb73d4ba9d6b363a36f
#
_entry.id   91517ee1f774fbb73d4ba9d6b363a36f
#
_cell.length_a   1.000
_cell.length_b   1.000
_cell.length_c   1.000
_cell.angle_alpha   90.00
_cell.angle_beta   90.00
_cell.angle_gamma   90.00
#
_symmetry.space_group_name_H-M   'P 1'
#
loop_
_entity.id
_entity.type
_entity.pdbx_description
1 polymer ?
#
loop_
_entity_poly.entity_id
_entity_poly.type
_entity_poly.pdbx_seq_one_letter_code
_entity_poly.pdbx_strand_id
1 'polypeptide(L)'
;MNAVRGERVSNGKPLLHVDGLVKRYYAPGLSRRPTFTLAADFRVDAPQTIGVLGPNGSGKTTLFELITGSNAPTSGRVMVDGREIHRVRYSERDRLAIHYHQSYQVRAFRRTRPAFMMESAGRTRPLVHLFDEPQFSVQDGYIGFMLDFFARLRHEGHVVLLCVHPNEPFHLEILRQACERFIFVQKGGISEFASFDALVADPGTRGYLGALAPPLAA
;
A
#
# COMPACT_ATOMS: atom_id res chain seq x y z
N MET A 1 -0.02 25.59 25.32
CA MET A 1 0.46 26.14 24.02
C MET A 1 0.88 24.98 23.16
N ASN A 2 -0.05 24.45 22.35
CA ASN A 2 0.22 23.33 21.43
C ASN A 2 0.71 23.92 20.10
N ALA A 3 1.97 23.70 19.80
CA ALA A 3 2.53 23.99 18.49
C ALA A 3 1.86 23.03 17.48
N VAL A 4 1.02 23.56 16.62
CA VAL A 4 0.55 22.94 15.39
C VAL A 4 1.81 22.65 14.56
N ARG A 5 2.25 21.39 14.52
CA ARG A 5 3.32 20.96 13.61
C ARG A 5 2.74 21.01 12.20
N GLY A 6 3.22 22.00 11.45
CA GLY A 6 2.77 22.29 10.10
C GLY A 6 2.81 21.09 9.17
N GLU A 7 1.87 21.10 8.23
CA GLU A 7 1.84 20.27 7.05
C GLU A 7 3.25 20.19 6.44
N ARG A 8 3.75 18.98 6.26
CA ARG A 8 4.97 18.77 5.46
C ARG A 8 4.62 19.07 4.01
N VAL A 9 4.71 20.33 3.63
CA VAL A 9 4.70 20.71 2.22
C VAL A 9 5.98 20.14 1.62
N SER A 10 5.87 19.21 0.71
CA SER A 10 7.00 18.64 -0.01
C SER A 10 7.72 19.77 -0.75
N ASN A 11 9.03 19.89 -0.58
CA ASN A 11 9.90 20.81 -1.34
C ASN A 11 9.98 20.43 -2.83
N GLY A 12 8.84 20.24 -3.52
CA GLY A 12 8.78 19.85 -4.92
C GLY A 12 9.18 18.38 -5.21
N LYS A 13 9.52 17.58 -4.18
CA LYS A 13 9.86 16.16 -4.31
C LYS A 13 8.67 15.30 -3.92
N PRO A 14 8.37 14.24 -4.68
CA PRO A 14 7.33 13.30 -4.30
C PRO A 14 7.67 12.59 -2.99
N LEU A 15 6.65 12.30 -2.18
CA LEU A 15 6.78 11.48 -0.98
C LEU A 15 7.12 10.03 -1.35
N LEU A 16 6.50 9.53 -2.42
CA LEU A 16 6.80 8.23 -3.02
C LEU A 16 6.76 8.36 -4.55
N HIS A 17 7.77 7.84 -5.23
CA HIS A 17 7.79 7.73 -6.69
C HIS A 17 8.28 6.35 -7.10
N VAL A 18 7.42 5.57 -7.68
CA VAL A 18 7.70 4.30 -8.34
C VAL A 18 7.90 4.63 -9.82
N ASP A 19 9.17 4.67 -10.26
CA ASP A 19 9.61 5.23 -11.56
C ASP A 19 10.02 4.09 -12.49
N GLY A 20 9.19 3.77 -13.48
CA GLY A 20 9.43 2.75 -14.50
C GLY A 20 9.79 1.39 -13.92
N LEU A 21 9.22 1.03 -12.77
CA LEU A 21 9.60 -0.16 -12.02
C LEU A 21 9.19 -1.43 -12.74
N VAL A 22 10.16 -2.34 -12.96
CA VAL A 22 9.90 -3.67 -13.54
C VAL A 22 10.59 -4.75 -12.70
N LYS A 23 9.85 -5.81 -12.39
CA LYS A 23 10.36 -7.04 -11.80
C LYS A 23 10.00 -8.22 -12.68
N ARG A 24 11.02 -9.00 -13.10
CA ARG A 24 10.84 -10.23 -13.86
C ARG A 24 11.28 -11.43 -13.06
N TYR A 25 10.46 -12.45 -13.06
CA TYR A 25 10.76 -13.76 -12.48
C TYR A 25 10.91 -14.77 -13.63
N TYR A 26 11.87 -15.69 -13.48
CA TYR A 26 12.19 -16.70 -14.49
C TYR A 26 12.04 -18.08 -13.87
N ALA A 27 11.62 -19.07 -14.67
CA ALA A 27 11.66 -20.46 -14.26
C ALA A 27 13.12 -20.91 -14.06
N PRO A 28 13.38 -21.84 -13.13
CA PRO A 28 14.68 -22.49 -13.06
C PRO A 28 15.07 -23.13 -14.40
N GLY A 29 16.33 -22.93 -14.83
CA GLY A 29 16.85 -23.48 -16.08
C GLY A 29 17.20 -22.41 -17.10
N LEU A 30 17.36 -22.83 -18.38
CA LEU A 30 17.83 -21.96 -19.47
C LEU A 30 16.76 -21.10 -20.13
N SER A 31 15.54 -21.05 -19.59
CA SER A 31 14.46 -20.24 -20.16
C SER A 31 14.76 -18.74 -20.04
N ARG A 32 14.81 -18.04 -21.17
CA ARG A 32 14.94 -16.59 -21.24
C ARG A 32 13.58 -15.85 -21.14
N ARG A 33 12.46 -16.60 -21.12
CA ARG A 33 11.13 -16.00 -21.01
C ARG A 33 10.75 -15.88 -19.55
N PRO A 34 10.35 -14.69 -19.08
CA PRO A 34 9.88 -14.54 -17.70
C PRO A 34 8.57 -15.30 -17.51
N THR A 35 8.44 -15.97 -16.37
CA THR A 35 7.19 -16.62 -15.93
C THR A 35 6.19 -15.63 -15.37
N PHE A 36 6.68 -14.52 -14.80
CA PHE A 36 5.89 -13.41 -14.32
C PHE A 36 6.65 -12.10 -14.47
N THR A 37 5.95 -11.04 -14.82
CA THR A 37 6.51 -9.68 -14.89
C THR A 37 5.56 -8.74 -14.18
N LEU A 38 6.06 -7.98 -13.20
CA LEU A 38 5.38 -6.84 -12.60
C LEU A 38 5.97 -5.57 -13.23
N ALA A 39 5.09 -4.67 -13.67
CA ALA A 39 5.44 -3.33 -14.12
C ALA A 39 4.56 -2.30 -13.41
N ALA A 40 5.18 -1.27 -12.85
CA ALA A 40 4.48 -0.21 -12.12
C ALA A 40 5.16 1.14 -12.32
N ASP A 41 4.35 2.17 -12.51
CA ASP A 41 4.77 3.56 -12.58
C ASP A 41 3.69 4.42 -11.93
N PHE A 42 3.99 5.08 -10.80
CA PHE A 42 3.06 6.01 -10.16
C PHE A 42 3.80 6.94 -9.18
N ARG A 43 3.13 8.03 -8.85
CA ARG A 43 3.69 9.09 -8.00
C ARG A 43 2.71 9.53 -6.92
N VAL A 44 3.24 9.83 -5.75
CA VAL A 44 2.50 10.33 -4.58
C VAL A 44 3.18 11.58 -4.07
N ASP A 45 2.53 12.73 -4.25
CA ASP A 45 3.10 14.04 -3.92
C ASP A 45 2.63 14.58 -2.56
N ALA A 46 1.50 14.09 -2.06
CA ALA A 46 0.91 14.52 -0.80
C ALA A 46 0.57 13.32 0.09
N PRO A 47 0.47 13.52 1.42
CA PRO A 47 0.00 12.50 2.35
C PRO A 47 -1.40 12.03 1.97
N GLN A 48 -1.56 10.72 1.79
CA GLN A 48 -2.84 10.11 1.42
C GLN A 48 -2.86 8.62 1.76
N THR A 49 -4.05 8.04 1.80
CA THR A 49 -4.25 6.60 1.88
C THR A 49 -4.65 6.08 0.50
N ILE A 50 -3.92 5.10 -0.01
CA ILE A 50 -4.12 4.50 -1.34
C ILE A 50 -4.58 3.05 -1.15
N GLY A 51 -5.77 2.72 -1.64
CA GLY A 51 -6.27 1.35 -1.67
C GLY A 51 -5.59 0.55 -2.79
N VAL A 52 -5.08 -0.64 -2.47
CA VAL A 52 -4.46 -1.54 -3.44
C VAL A 52 -5.27 -2.83 -3.52
N LEU A 53 -5.81 -3.13 -4.70
CA LEU A 53 -6.65 -4.28 -4.95
C LEU A 53 -6.13 -5.11 -6.11
N GLY A 54 -6.65 -6.32 -6.24
CA GLY A 54 -6.37 -7.20 -7.36
C GLY A 54 -6.36 -8.67 -6.95
N PRO A 55 -6.46 -9.60 -7.92
CA PRO A 55 -6.50 -11.03 -7.65
C PRO A 55 -5.21 -11.54 -7.00
N ASN A 56 -5.30 -12.73 -6.39
CA ASN A 56 -4.13 -13.41 -5.85
C ASN A 56 -3.13 -13.70 -6.98
N GLY A 57 -1.82 -13.56 -6.68
CA GLY A 57 -0.76 -13.73 -7.66
C GLY A 57 -0.62 -12.58 -8.67
N SER A 58 -1.40 -11.49 -8.57
CA SER A 58 -1.29 -10.34 -9.48
C SER A 58 -0.01 -9.51 -9.29
N GLY A 59 0.68 -9.64 -8.14
CA GLY A 59 1.93 -8.94 -7.85
C GLY A 59 1.85 -7.88 -6.75
N LYS A 60 0.74 -7.78 -5.99
CA LYS A 60 0.57 -6.78 -4.91
C LYS A 60 1.68 -6.85 -3.87
N THR A 61 1.92 -8.03 -3.29
CA THR A 61 2.99 -8.25 -2.30
C THR A 61 4.37 -7.97 -2.91
N THR A 62 4.61 -8.38 -4.16
CA THR A 62 5.85 -8.05 -4.87
C THR A 62 6.04 -6.54 -5.02
N LEU A 63 4.97 -5.79 -5.35
CA LEU A 63 5.02 -4.33 -5.41
C LEU A 63 5.42 -3.73 -4.05
N PHE A 64 4.84 -4.22 -2.96
CA PHE A 64 5.16 -3.77 -1.61
C PHE A 64 6.60 -4.09 -1.21
N GLU A 65 7.09 -5.28 -1.52
CA GLU A 65 8.48 -5.67 -1.32
C GLU A 65 9.46 -4.77 -2.08
N LEU A 66 9.14 -4.40 -3.31
CA LEU A 66 9.95 -3.49 -4.12
C LEU A 66 9.95 -2.06 -3.55
N ILE A 67 8.80 -1.58 -3.06
CA ILE A 67 8.69 -0.25 -2.44
C ILE A 67 9.50 -0.16 -1.14
N THR A 68 9.58 -1.22 -0.37
CA THR A 68 10.37 -1.26 0.87
C THR A 68 11.84 -1.62 0.66
N GLY A 69 12.21 -2.02 -0.56
CA GLY A 69 13.57 -2.46 -0.88
C GLY A 69 13.93 -3.84 -0.32
N SER A 70 12.95 -4.62 0.17
CA SER A 70 13.18 -6.02 0.59
C SER A 70 13.36 -6.96 -0.61
N ASN A 71 12.88 -6.55 -1.78
CA ASN A 71 13.11 -7.20 -3.07
C ASN A 71 13.72 -6.19 -4.06
N ALA A 72 14.62 -6.63 -4.93
CA ALA A 72 15.28 -5.77 -5.90
C ALA A 72 14.55 -5.79 -7.25
N PRO A 73 14.36 -4.63 -7.92
CA PRO A 73 13.77 -4.57 -9.25
C PRO A 73 14.72 -5.13 -10.31
N THR A 74 14.18 -5.53 -11.46
CA THR A 74 14.96 -5.85 -12.67
C THR A 74 15.39 -4.57 -13.38
N SER A 75 14.52 -3.55 -13.39
CA SER A 75 14.80 -2.20 -13.89
C SER A 75 13.86 -1.19 -13.23
N GLY A 76 14.13 0.11 -13.45
CA GLY A 76 13.41 1.18 -12.76
C GLY A 76 13.91 1.38 -11.34
N ARG A 77 13.23 2.22 -10.59
CA ARG A 77 13.62 2.58 -9.22
C ARG A 77 12.43 3.00 -8.36
N VAL A 78 12.64 2.99 -7.06
CA VAL A 78 11.70 3.54 -6.08
C VAL A 78 12.38 4.63 -5.29
N MET A 79 11.78 5.81 -5.29
CA MET A 79 12.22 6.98 -4.54
C MET A 79 11.26 7.26 -3.39
N VAL A 80 11.77 7.40 -2.19
CA VAL A 80 11.02 7.82 -1.01
C VAL A 80 11.68 9.07 -0.45
N ASP A 81 10.96 10.18 -0.39
CA ASP A 81 11.49 11.49 0.03
C ASP A 81 12.78 11.88 -0.73
N GLY A 82 12.81 11.61 -2.05
CA GLY A 82 13.95 11.88 -2.90
C GLY A 82 15.16 10.95 -2.71
N ARG A 83 15.01 9.87 -1.93
CA ARG A 83 16.06 8.85 -1.70
C ARG A 83 15.70 7.55 -2.40
N GLU A 84 16.61 6.98 -3.19
CA GLU A 84 16.41 5.69 -3.85
C GLU A 84 16.52 4.56 -2.82
N ILE A 85 15.39 3.88 -2.54
CA ILE A 85 15.26 2.91 -1.45
C ILE A 85 16.28 1.77 -1.55
N HIS A 86 16.61 1.31 -2.76
CA HIS A 86 17.53 0.20 -2.99
C HIS A 86 19.00 0.59 -2.80
N ARG A 87 19.32 1.89 -2.78
CA ARG A 87 20.66 2.42 -2.51
C ARG A 87 20.86 2.89 -1.08
N VAL A 88 19.77 2.97 -0.31
CA VAL A 88 19.82 3.29 1.11
C VAL A 88 20.33 2.07 1.90
N ARG A 89 21.09 2.30 2.96
CA ARG A 89 21.54 1.23 3.87
C ARG A 89 20.34 0.50 4.43
N TYR A 90 20.43 -0.82 4.56
CA TYR A 90 19.33 -1.66 5.04
C TYR A 90 18.73 -1.17 6.36
N SER A 91 19.58 -0.79 7.33
CA SER A 91 19.16 -0.26 8.64
C SER A 91 18.43 1.09 8.59
N GLU A 92 18.42 1.77 7.44
CA GLU A 92 17.73 3.05 7.27
C GLU A 92 16.42 2.90 6.47
N ARG A 93 16.20 1.76 5.79
CA ARG A 93 15.03 1.54 4.94
C ARG A 93 13.73 1.61 5.72
N ASP A 94 13.69 1.03 6.92
CA ASP A 94 12.51 1.03 7.79
C ASP A 94 12.10 2.45 8.26
N ARG A 95 12.98 3.44 8.12
CA ARG A 95 12.65 4.85 8.36
C ARG A 95 12.00 5.53 7.15
N LEU A 96 12.11 4.92 5.98
CA LEU A 96 11.53 5.42 4.74
C LEU A 96 10.23 4.71 4.41
N ALA A 97 10.24 3.39 4.40
CA ALA A 97 9.07 2.57 4.08
C ALA A 97 9.07 1.29 4.90
N ILE A 98 7.91 0.89 5.40
CA ILE A 98 7.73 -0.34 6.17
C ILE A 98 6.55 -1.14 5.63
N HIS A 99 6.73 -2.46 5.51
CA HIS A 99 5.73 -3.41 5.07
C HIS A 99 5.22 -4.24 6.26
N TYR A 100 3.93 -4.11 6.53
CA TYR A 100 3.24 -4.88 7.56
C TYR A 100 2.55 -6.07 6.91
N HIS A 101 3.24 -7.20 6.85
CA HIS A 101 2.71 -8.42 6.26
C HIS A 101 1.76 -9.14 7.22
N GLN A 102 0.70 -9.77 6.71
CA GLN A 102 -0.34 -10.48 7.48
C GLN A 102 0.23 -11.47 8.51
N SER A 103 1.25 -12.27 8.14
CA SER A 103 1.87 -13.25 9.04
C SER A 103 2.58 -12.61 10.25
N TYR A 104 3.11 -11.40 10.07
CA TYR A 104 3.75 -10.63 11.14
C TYR A 104 2.70 -10.04 12.08
N GLN A 105 1.60 -9.55 11.53
CA GLN A 105 0.48 -8.99 12.28
C GLN A 105 -0.14 -10.05 13.19
N VAL A 106 -0.43 -11.26 12.69
CA VAL A 106 -1.02 -12.35 13.49
C VAL A 106 -0.15 -12.72 14.70
N ARG A 107 1.17 -12.71 14.57
CA ARG A 107 2.09 -13.02 15.68
C ARG A 107 2.20 -11.87 16.69
N ALA A 108 2.23 -10.64 16.23
CA ALA A 108 2.34 -9.45 17.08
C ALA A 108 1.01 -9.14 17.80
N PHE A 109 -0.13 -9.26 17.11
CA PHE A 109 -1.45 -8.94 17.66
C PHE A 109 -1.97 -9.94 18.70
N ARG A 110 -1.52 -11.19 18.70
CA ARG A 110 -1.89 -12.13 19.78
C ARG A 110 -1.30 -11.74 21.14
N ARG A 111 -0.29 -10.89 21.21
CA ARG A 111 0.40 -10.51 22.46
C ARG A 111 0.39 -9.02 22.79
N THR A 112 0.07 -8.14 21.83
CA THR A 112 0.18 -6.69 22.03
C THR A 112 -1.04 -5.97 21.47
N ARG A 113 -1.60 -5.08 22.27
CA ARG A 113 -2.68 -4.17 21.86
C ARG A 113 -2.21 -3.25 20.72
N PRO A 114 -3.13 -2.68 19.91
CA PRO A 114 -2.82 -1.75 18.84
C PRO A 114 -1.87 -0.59 19.20
N ALA A 115 -1.74 -0.24 20.48
CA ALA A 115 -0.73 0.69 21.00
C ALA A 115 0.69 0.35 20.55
N PHE A 116 1.02 -0.93 20.34
CA PHE A 116 2.35 -1.34 19.87
C PHE A 116 2.70 -0.84 18.46
N MET A 117 1.74 -0.78 17.54
CA MET A 117 1.99 -0.19 16.21
C MET A 117 2.31 1.31 16.34
N MET A 118 1.76 1.97 17.36
CA MET A 118 2.01 3.38 17.67
C MET A 118 3.33 3.59 18.42
N GLU A 119 3.71 2.67 19.29
CA GLU A 119 4.92 2.74 20.12
C GLU A 119 6.16 2.27 19.37
N SER A 120 6.07 1.20 18.56
CA SER A 120 7.18 0.70 17.76
C SER A 120 7.59 1.64 16.63
N ALA A 121 6.70 2.51 16.19
CA ALA A 121 7.00 3.53 15.20
C ALA A 121 7.93 4.63 15.76
N GLY A 122 8.17 4.69 17.08
CA GLY A 122 9.09 5.62 17.72
C GLY A 122 8.80 7.11 17.41
N ARG A 123 9.77 7.98 17.70
CA ARG A 123 9.68 9.42 17.39
C ARG A 123 9.87 9.74 15.90
N THR A 124 10.40 8.80 15.11
CA THR A 124 10.62 8.93 13.66
C THR A 124 9.90 7.79 12.97
N ARG A 125 8.61 7.98 12.69
CA ARG A 125 7.81 7.02 11.90
C ARG A 125 8.33 6.96 10.46
N PRO A 126 8.26 5.78 9.81
CA PRO A 126 8.51 5.69 8.38
C PRO A 126 7.54 6.61 7.61
N LEU A 127 8.01 7.15 6.47
CA LEU A 127 7.19 8.03 5.65
C LEU A 127 6.08 7.26 4.91
N VAL A 128 6.38 6.02 4.48
CA VAL A 128 5.46 5.16 3.73
C VAL A 128 5.14 3.91 4.53
N HIS A 129 3.86 3.67 4.75
CA HIS A 129 3.32 2.50 5.44
C HIS A 129 2.55 1.62 4.46
N LEU A 130 2.93 0.34 4.36
CA LEU A 130 2.29 -0.63 3.47
C LEU A 130 1.65 -1.74 4.29
N PHE A 131 0.33 -1.77 4.33
CA PHE A 131 -0.45 -2.78 5.04
C PHE A 131 -0.94 -3.84 4.03
N ASP A 132 -0.43 -5.07 4.16
CA ASP A 132 -0.77 -6.18 3.27
C ASP A 132 -1.78 -7.10 3.98
N GLU A 133 -3.01 -7.05 3.52
CA GLU A 133 -4.16 -7.82 4.03
C GLU A 133 -4.31 -7.71 5.57
N PRO A 134 -4.45 -6.49 6.13
CA PRO A 134 -4.71 -6.36 7.56
C PRO A 134 -6.02 -7.09 7.91
N GLN A 135 -6.00 -7.85 9.00
CA GLN A 135 -7.20 -8.54 9.47
C GLN A 135 -8.19 -7.51 10.02
N PHE A 136 -9.22 -7.22 9.24
CA PHE A 136 -10.37 -6.46 9.71
C PHE A 136 -11.33 -7.42 10.40
N SER A 137 -11.22 -7.52 11.73
CA SER A 137 -12.21 -8.22 12.53
C SER A 137 -13.44 -7.33 12.73
N VAL A 138 -14.61 -7.84 12.37
CA VAL A 138 -15.89 -7.14 12.61
C VAL A 138 -16.21 -7.06 14.12
N GLN A 139 -15.52 -7.87 14.93
CA GLN A 139 -15.70 -7.91 16.38
C GLN A 139 -14.86 -6.82 17.06
N ASP A 140 -15.45 -6.16 18.06
CA ASP A 140 -14.77 -5.30 19.04
C ASP A 140 -14.28 -3.90 18.60
N GLY A 141 -14.92 -3.23 17.64
CA GLY A 141 -14.55 -1.84 17.29
C GLY A 141 -13.18 -1.69 16.62
N TYR A 142 -12.54 -2.80 16.24
CA TYR A 142 -11.21 -2.81 15.66
C TYR A 142 -11.14 -2.09 14.30
N ILE A 143 -12.21 -2.16 13.51
CA ILE A 143 -12.29 -1.45 12.21
C ILE A 143 -12.21 0.06 12.45
N GLY A 144 -13.02 0.62 13.37
CA GLY A 144 -12.98 2.04 13.70
C GLY A 144 -11.60 2.50 14.14
N PHE A 145 -10.95 1.71 14.99
CA PHE A 145 -9.57 1.98 15.42
C PHE A 145 -8.59 2.03 14.24
N MET A 146 -8.68 1.10 13.30
CA MET A 146 -7.79 1.06 12.13
C MET A 146 -8.05 2.24 11.18
N LEU A 147 -9.30 2.62 10.97
CA LEU A 147 -9.66 3.80 10.18
C LEU A 147 -9.08 5.08 10.81
N ASP A 148 -9.26 5.26 12.11
CA ASP A 148 -8.69 6.37 12.87
C ASP A 148 -7.15 6.38 12.80
N PHE A 149 -6.54 5.21 12.84
CA PHE A 149 -5.09 5.05 12.75
C PHE A 149 -4.57 5.48 11.37
N PHE A 150 -5.20 5.06 10.27
CA PHE A 150 -4.81 5.48 8.92
C PHE A 150 -5.04 6.99 8.71
N ALA A 151 -6.18 7.52 9.17
CA ALA A 151 -6.46 8.95 9.13
C ALA A 151 -5.40 9.76 9.89
N ARG A 152 -4.96 9.28 11.05
CA ARG A 152 -3.90 9.91 11.84
C ARG A 152 -2.56 9.88 11.13
N LEU A 153 -2.14 8.74 10.55
CA LEU A 153 -0.90 8.64 9.77
C LEU A 153 -0.90 9.66 8.63
N ARG A 154 -1.99 9.74 7.88
CA ARG A 154 -2.15 10.72 6.81
C ARG A 154 -2.04 12.16 7.33
N HIS A 155 -2.73 12.48 8.43
CA HIS A 155 -2.69 13.82 9.04
C HIS A 155 -1.30 14.20 9.57
N GLU A 156 -0.51 13.21 9.99
CA GLU A 156 0.88 13.38 10.41
C GLU A 156 1.87 13.47 9.23
N GLY A 157 1.39 13.44 7.98
CA GLY A 157 2.20 13.64 6.78
C GLY A 157 2.74 12.36 6.17
N HIS A 158 2.14 11.20 6.44
CA HIS A 158 2.57 9.91 5.92
C HIS A 158 1.74 9.46 4.71
N VAL A 159 2.32 8.57 3.91
CA VAL A 159 1.64 7.84 2.84
C VAL A 159 1.28 6.45 3.36
N VAL A 160 0.04 6.04 3.15
CA VAL A 160 -0.45 4.71 3.50
C VAL A 160 -0.88 3.97 2.23
N LEU A 161 -0.34 2.79 1.98
CA LEU A 161 -0.86 1.86 0.99
C LEU A 161 -1.57 0.73 1.74
N LEU A 162 -2.84 0.55 1.46
CA LEU A 162 -3.71 -0.43 2.10
C LEU A 162 -4.13 -1.49 1.09
N CYS A 163 -3.49 -2.66 1.14
CA CYS A 163 -3.87 -3.80 0.33
C CYS A 163 -4.97 -4.59 1.03
N VAL A 164 -6.12 -4.73 0.37
CA VAL A 164 -7.25 -5.52 0.85
C VAL A 164 -7.66 -6.51 -0.22
N HIS A 165 -7.96 -7.73 0.21
CA HIS A 165 -8.64 -8.73 -0.62
C HIS A 165 -10.12 -8.76 -0.26
N PRO A 166 -11.00 -8.10 -1.03
CA PRO A 166 -12.42 -8.05 -0.72
C PRO A 166 -13.04 -9.44 -0.88
N ASN A 167 -13.56 -9.99 0.20
CA ASN A 167 -14.34 -11.23 0.21
C ASN A 167 -15.75 -11.01 0.80
N GLU A 168 -15.98 -9.83 1.39
CA GLU A 168 -17.27 -9.40 1.91
C GLU A 168 -17.50 -7.91 1.61
N PRO A 169 -18.78 -7.45 1.53
CA PRO A 169 -19.12 -6.06 1.20
C PRO A 169 -18.49 -5.03 2.12
N PHE A 170 -18.31 -5.34 3.40
CA PHE A 170 -17.73 -4.40 4.36
C PHE A 170 -16.26 -4.07 4.05
N HIS A 171 -15.51 -4.93 3.37
CA HIS A 171 -14.15 -4.62 2.93
C HIS A 171 -14.11 -3.48 1.90
N LEU A 172 -15.13 -3.43 1.03
CA LEU A 172 -15.26 -2.34 0.07
C LEU A 172 -15.62 -1.03 0.77
N GLU A 173 -16.46 -1.10 1.82
CA GLU A 173 -16.83 0.07 2.61
C GLU A 173 -15.61 0.62 3.38
N ILE A 174 -14.77 -0.25 3.96
CA ILE A 174 -13.49 0.16 4.57
C ILE A 174 -12.61 0.89 3.56
N LEU A 175 -12.45 0.33 2.36
CA LEU A 175 -11.66 0.95 1.30
C LEU A 175 -12.23 2.31 0.88
N ARG A 176 -13.55 2.41 0.74
CA ARG A 176 -14.24 3.66 0.40
C ARG A 176 -14.04 4.74 1.45
N GLN A 177 -14.07 4.38 2.74
CA GLN A 177 -13.91 5.32 3.85
C GLN A 177 -12.44 5.71 4.10
N ALA A 178 -11.51 4.75 3.95
CA ALA A 178 -10.12 4.96 4.29
C ALA A 178 -9.28 5.58 3.19
N CYS A 179 -9.64 5.35 1.90
CA CYS A 179 -8.76 5.63 0.77
C CYS A 179 -9.28 6.74 -0.13
N GLU A 180 -8.38 7.63 -0.53
CA GLU A 180 -8.67 8.73 -1.48
C GLU A 180 -8.32 8.37 -2.93
N ARG A 181 -7.43 7.41 -3.14
CA ARG A 181 -6.94 6.97 -4.44
C ARG A 181 -6.77 5.47 -4.45
N PHE A 182 -6.81 4.84 -5.63
CA PHE A 182 -6.78 3.38 -5.75
C PHE A 182 -5.81 2.93 -6.82
N ILE A 183 -5.21 1.77 -6.59
CA ILE A 183 -4.38 1.04 -7.53
C ILE A 183 -4.96 -0.36 -7.68
N PHE A 184 -5.33 -0.73 -8.89
CA PHE A 184 -5.75 -2.08 -9.23
C PHE A 184 -4.59 -2.81 -9.91
N VAL A 185 -4.15 -3.92 -9.32
CA VAL A 185 -3.04 -4.72 -9.82
C VAL A 185 -3.59 -5.97 -10.50
N GLN A 186 -3.36 -6.11 -11.80
CA GLN A 186 -3.83 -7.25 -12.57
C GLN A 186 -2.77 -7.71 -13.55
N LYS A 187 -2.51 -9.04 -13.60
CA LYS A 187 -1.54 -9.67 -14.53
C LYS A 187 -0.17 -8.97 -14.54
N GLY A 188 0.26 -8.46 -13.39
CA GLY A 188 1.53 -7.75 -13.25
C GLY A 188 1.56 -6.30 -13.75
N GLY A 189 0.45 -5.75 -14.23
CA GLY A 189 0.26 -4.34 -14.51
C GLY A 189 -0.51 -3.62 -13.41
N ILE A 190 -0.49 -2.30 -13.41
CA ILE A 190 -1.28 -1.45 -12.51
C ILE A 190 -2.19 -0.53 -13.30
N SER A 191 -3.36 -0.24 -12.74
CA SER A 191 -4.27 0.84 -13.15
C SER A 191 -4.57 1.72 -11.95
N GLU A 192 -4.58 3.05 -12.14
CA GLU A 192 -4.80 4.02 -11.09
C GLU A 192 -6.17 4.67 -11.22
N PHE A 193 -6.83 4.90 -10.08
CA PHE A 193 -8.15 5.53 -10.02
C PHE A 193 -8.18 6.62 -8.95
N ALA A 194 -8.69 7.78 -9.32
CA ALA A 194 -8.77 8.96 -8.46
C ALA A 194 -9.88 8.88 -7.40
N SER A 195 -10.80 7.91 -7.51
CA SER A 195 -11.90 7.73 -6.57
C SER A 195 -12.36 6.27 -6.50
N PHE A 196 -13.11 5.94 -5.45
CA PHE A 196 -13.74 4.63 -5.31
C PHE A 196 -14.74 4.36 -6.44
N ASP A 197 -15.51 5.37 -6.83
CA ASP A 197 -16.51 5.22 -7.90
C ASP A 197 -15.84 4.96 -9.25
N ALA A 198 -14.72 5.62 -9.56
CA ALA A 198 -13.92 5.33 -10.75
C ALA A 198 -13.34 3.91 -10.74
N LEU A 199 -12.87 3.44 -9.58
CA LEU A 199 -12.38 2.08 -9.39
C LEU A 199 -13.47 1.04 -9.69
N VAL A 200 -14.66 1.18 -9.08
CA VAL A 200 -15.74 0.19 -9.23
C VAL A 200 -16.48 0.30 -10.57
N ALA A 201 -16.29 1.40 -11.31
CA ALA A 201 -16.79 1.54 -12.68
C ALA A 201 -15.91 0.83 -13.71
N ASP A 202 -14.64 0.57 -13.39
CA ASP A 202 -13.71 -0.11 -14.30
C ASP A 202 -14.12 -1.56 -14.57
N PRO A 203 -14.22 -1.99 -15.84
CA PRO A 203 -14.64 -3.37 -16.18
C PRO A 203 -13.72 -4.46 -15.61
N GLY A 204 -12.41 -4.21 -15.54
CA GLY A 204 -11.43 -5.16 -14.98
C GLY A 204 -11.63 -5.35 -13.49
N THR A 205 -11.82 -4.24 -12.76
CA THR A 205 -12.13 -4.23 -11.32
C THR A 205 -13.47 -4.90 -11.05
N ARG A 206 -14.51 -4.56 -11.82
CA ARG A 206 -15.84 -5.21 -11.68
C ARG A 206 -15.78 -6.71 -11.91
N GLY A 207 -15.05 -7.14 -12.94
CA GLY A 207 -14.83 -8.56 -13.20
C GLY A 207 -14.14 -9.29 -12.03
N TYR A 208 -13.20 -8.62 -11.37
CA TYR A 208 -12.52 -9.13 -10.18
C TYR A 208 -13.47 -9.18 -8.96
N LEU A 209 -14.26 -8.13 -8.72
CA LEU A 209 -15.17 -8.05 -7.59
C LEU A 209 -16.37 -9.00 -7.74
N GLY A 210 -16.79 -9.31 -8.97
CA GLY A 210 -17.91 -10.22 -9.23
C GLY A 210 -19.20 -9.76 -8.53
N ALA A 211 -19.79 -10.63 -7.71
CA ALA A 211 -21.01 -10.35 -6.97
C ALA A 211 -20.85 -9.23 -5.89
N LEU A 212 -19.63 -8.92 -5.49
CA LEU A 212 -19.37 -7.84 -4.52
C LEU A 212 -19.36 -6.46 -5.18
N ALA A 213 -19.34 -6.38 -6.52
CA ALA A 213 -19.30 -5.09 -7.21
C ALA A 213 -20.57 -4.27 -6.87
N PRO A 214 -20.43 -3.05 -6.31
CA PRO A 214 -21.58 -2.22 -6.01
C PRO A 214 -22.30 -1.81 -7.30
N PRO A 215 -23.62 -1.47 -7.25
CA PRO A 215 -24.30 -0.88 -8.37
C PRO A 215 -23.59 0.40 -8.81
N LEU A 216 -23.58 0.66 -10.12
CA LEU A 216 -23.06 1.93 -10.63
C LEU A 216 -24.00 3.05 -10.19
N ALA A 217 -23.42 4.17 -9.76
CA ALA A 217 -24.18 5.37 -9.50
C ALA A 217 -24.85 5.81 -10.83
N ALA A 218 -26.16 6.07 -10.77
CA ALA A 218 -26.94 6.53 -11.91
C ALA A 218 -26.53 7.93 -12.34
#